data_56bbdb9125e96df0f529596f63ae0c9d
#
_entry.id   56bbdb9125e96df0f529596f63ae0c9d
#
_cell.length_a   1.000
_cell.length_b   1.000
_cell.length_c   1.000
_cell.angle_alpha   90.00
_cell.angle_beta   90.00
_cell.angle_gamma   90.00
#
_symmetry.space_group_name_H-M   'P 1'
#
loop_
_entity.id
_entity.type
_entity.pdbx_description
1 polymer ?
#
loop_
_entity_poly.entity_id
_entity_poly.type
_entity_poly.pdbx_seq_one_letter_code
_entity_poly.pdbx_strand_id
1 'polypeptide(L)'
;MRPCWPASAKIRCVSARELDAAGITDPVTRESNERCRRLNADHGKTYYLATLLLPPAKRPYVHALYGFARYADEIVDDLASSLSEQQKADWLGRWGDSVLADIAVGHSDDPIGRALVDTVNRWQIPVEHFEAFLHSMRMDLTVTEYATFDDLYTYVYGSAAVIGLQMVPILEPLDDAAYPAAVDLGVAFQLANFTRDVGEDLDRGRVYLPLEDLQRFGLTRAHLETRQVTDAVRD
;
A
#
# COMPACT_ATOMS: atom_id res chain seq x y z
N MET A 1 6.84 12.06 -25.36
CA MET A 1 7.46 13.31 -24.88
C MET A 1 7.53 13.22 -23.37
N ARG A 2 8.72 13.23 -22.76
CA ARG A 2 8.90 13.17 -21.30
C ARG A 2 8.67 14.57 -20.75
N PRO A 3 7.81 14.80 -19.75
CA PRO A 3 7.72 16.09 -19.10
C PRO A 3 8.96 16.30 -18.24
N CYS A 4 9.77 17.29 -18.61
CA CYS A 4 10.90 17.78 -17.83
C CYS A 4 10.36 18.72 -16.74
N TRP A 5 10.25 18.24 -15.50
CA TRP A 5 9.93 19.09 -14.35
C TRP A 5 11.23 19.55 -13.69
N PRO A 6 11.41 20.85 -13.45
CA PRO A 6 12.58 21.36 -12.74
C PRO A 6 12.43 21.05 -11.24
N ALA A 7 13.13 20.04 -10.76
CA ALA A 7 13.26 19.82 -9.33
C ALA A 7 14.00 21.01 -8.70
N SER A 8 13.36 21.69 -7.74
CA SER A 8 14.00 22.81 -7.03
C SER A 8 15.25 22.30 -6.30
N ALA A 9 16.34 23.08 -6.34
CA ALA A 9 17.63 22.72 -5.75
C ALA A 9 17.55 22.36 -4.24
N LYS A 10 16.58 22.92 -3.51
CA LYS A 10 16.33 22.61 -2.08
C LYS A 10 15.83 21.18 -1.86
N ILE A 11 14.95 20.67 -2.73
CA ILE A 11 14.40 19.31 -2.62
C ILE A 11 15.50 18.27 -2.86
N ARG A 12 16.40 18.51 -3.82
CA ARG A 12 17.56 17.63 -4.07
C ARG A 12 18.53 17.57 -2.89
N CYS A 13 18.64 18.62 -2.08
CA CYS A 13 19.58 18.67 -0.95
C CYS A 13 19.07 17.87 0.26
N VAL A 14 17.75 17.82 0.50
CA VAL A 14 17.16 17.05 1.61
C VAL A 14 17.23 15.55 1.33
N SER A 15 16.81 15.14 0.14
CA SER A 15 16.87 13.73 -0.29
C SER A 15 18.30 13.18 -0.27
N ALA A 16 19.28 13.93 -0.74
CA ALA A 16 20.68 13.50 -0.72
C ALA A 16 21.16 13.19 0.71
N ARG A 17 20.80 14.02 1.71
CA ARG A 17 21.16 13.81 3.12
C ARG A 17 20.52 12.55 3.71
N GLU A 18 19.29 12.25 3.33
CA GLU A 18 18.57 11.06 3.78
C GLU A 18 19.22 9.79 3.23
N LEU A 19 19.54 9.79 1.93
CA LEU A 19 20.24 8.69 1.28
C LEU A 19 21.67 8.48 1.81
N ASP A 20 22.38 9.56 2.08
CA ASP A 20 23.72 9.50 2.70
C ASP A 20 23.64 8.91 4.12
N ALA A 21 22.64 9.35 4.92
CA ALA A 21 22.41 8.84 6.27
C ALA A 21 22.00 7.35 6.27
N ALA A 22 21.30 6.90 5.23
CA ALA A 22 20.92 5.49 5.03
C ALA A 22 22.09 4.62 4.49
N GLY A 23 23.20 5.23 4.08
CA GLY A 23 24.33 4.53 3.47
C GLY A 23 24.08 4.08 2.03
N ILE A 24 23.06 4.62 1.36
CA ILE A 24 22.74 4.31 -0.03
C ILE A 24 23.65 5.11 -0.94
N THR A 25 24.68 4.48 -1.48
CA THR A 25 25.74 5.14 -2.26
C THR A 25 25.64 4.92 -3.76
N ASP A 26 25.07 3.78 -4.20
CA ASP A 26 24.91 3.47 -5.62
C ASP A 26 24.01 4.49 -6.32
N PRO A 27 24.45 5.16 -7.41
CA PRO A 27 23.69 6.22 -8.06
C PRO A 27 22.34 5.78 -8.59
N VAL A 28 22.22 4.53 -9.07
CA VAL A 28 21.00 4.01 -9.66
C VAL A 28 19.97 3.70 -8.58
N THR A 29 20.41 3.12 -7.46
CA THR A 29 19.57 2.88 -6.28
C THR A 29 19.11 4.19 -5.65
N ARG A 30 19.96 5.22 -5.63
CA ARG A 30 19.60 6.58 -5.17
C ARG A 30 18.49 7.19 -6.04
N GLU A 31 18.57 7.05 -7.35
CA GLU A 31 17.52 7.53 -8.27
C GLU A 31 16.21 6.81 -8.05
N SER A 32 16.25 5.49 -7.83
CA SER A 32 15.09 4.66 -7.51
C SER A 32 14.40 5.10 -6.21
N ASN A 33 15.16 5.31 -5.14
CA ASN A 33 14.64 5.82 -3.87
C ASN A 33 14.06 7.25 -4.00
N GLU A 34 14.68 8.12 -4.79
CA GLU A 34 14.16 9.45 -5.05
C GLU A 34 12.84 9.40 -5.81
N ARG A 35 12.65 8.44 -6.72
CA ARG A 35 11.37 8.19 -7.40
C ARG A 35 10.29 7.78 -6.40
N CYS A 36 10.58 6.82 -5.52
CA CYS A 36 9.65 6.39 -4.47
C CYS A 36 9.30 7.55 -3.51
N ARG A 37 10.29 8.37 -3.13
CA ARG A 37 10.07 9.55 -2.30
C ARG A 37 9.11 10.55 -2.96
N ARG A 38 9.23 10.78 -4.27
CA ARG A 38 8.32 11.66 -5.01
C ARG A 38 6.91 11.09 -5.04
N LEU A 39 6.75 9.80 -5.31
CA LEU A 39 5.43 9.16 -5.24
C LEU A 39 4.79 9.36 -3.87
N ASN A 40 5.55 9.17 -2.78
CA ASN A 40 5.04 9.41 -1.43
C ASN A 40 4.70 10.89 -1.19
N ALA A 41 5.50 11.83 -1.64
CA ALA A 41 5.25 13.26 -1.47
C ALA A 41 4.03 13.75 -2.27
N ASP A 42 3.83 13.22 -3.47
CA ASP A 42 2.77 13.66 -4.38
C ASP A 42 1.40 13.05 -4.02
N HIS A 43 1.38 11.78 -3.61
CA HIS A 43 0.14 11.03 -3.37
C HIS A 43 -0.12 10.74 -1.89
N GLY A 44 0.92 10.53 -1.07
CA GLY A 44 0.83 10.14 0.34
C GLY A 44 1.00 11.29 1.32
N LYS A 45 0.36 12.43 1.13
CA LYS A 45 0.60 13.68 1.89
C LYS A 45 0.78 13.46 3.40
N THR A 46 -0.15 12.77 4.05
CA THR A 46 -0.10 12.47 5.48
C THR A 46 1.02 11.49 5.81
N TYR A 47 1.18 10.43 5.00
CA TYR A 47 2.27 9.45 5.16
C TYR A 47 3.64 10.09 4.96
N TYR A 48 3.77 10.97 3.98
CA TYR A 48 5.01 11.71 3.75
C TYR A 48 5.39 12.56 4.97
N LEU A 49 4.44 13.31 5.54
CA LEU A 49 4.67 14.11 6.74
C LEU A 49 5.03 13.22 7.95
N ALA A 50 4.34 12.10 8.14
CA ALA A 50 4.66 11.14 9.20
C ALA A 50 6.08 10.56 9.00
N THR A 51 6.47 10.24 7.77
CA THR A 51 7.82 9.76 7.46
C THR A 51 8.90 10.76 7.88
N LEU A 52 8.64 12.07 7.79
CA LEU A 52 9.60 13.10 8.22
C LEU A 52 9.86 13.12 9.74
N LEU A 53 9.02 12.47 10.53
CA LEU A 53 9.25 12.29 11.99
C LEU A 53 10.29 11.20 12.28
N LEU A 54 10.56 10.32 11.32
CA LEU A 54 11.57 9.27 11.47
C LEU A 54 12.99 9.83 11.32
N PRO A 55 14.01 9.13 11.87
CA PRO A 55 15.40 9.43 11.61
C PRO A 55 15.68 9.45 10.09
N PRO A 56 16.51 10.37 9.58
CA PRO A 56 16.80 10.46 8.14
C PRO A 56 17.25 9.15 7.49
N ALA A 57 18.00 8.32 8.21
CA ALA A 57 18.49 7.03 7.74
C ALA A 57 17.39 5.98 7.46
N LYS A 58 16.18 6.15 8.02
CA LYS A 58 15.05 5.22 7.84
C LYS A 58 14.09 5.64 6.73
N ARG A 59 14.05 6.93 6.40
CA ARG A 59 13.06 7.50 5.47
C ARG A 59 13.10 6.92 4.06
N PRO A 60 14.27 6.68 3.43
CA PRO A 60 14.33 6.10 2.09
C PRO A 60 13.62 4.75 1.99
N TYR A 61 13.76 3.91 3.01
CA TYR A 61 13.15 2.60 3.06
C TYR A 61 11.62 2.67 3.20
N VAL A 62 11.11 3.60 4.01
CA VAL A 62 9.65 3.87 4.10
C VAL A 62 9.11 4.39 2.78
N HIS A 63 9.85 5.26 2.09
CA HIS A 63 9.46 5.73 0.76
C HIS A 63 9.45 4.59 -0.27
N ALA A 64 10.37 3.62 -0.17
CA ALA A 64 10.41 2.45 -1.05
C ALA A 64 9.17 1.56 -0.86
N LEU A 65 8.79 1.25 0.39
CA LEU A 65 7.55 0.52 0.70
C LEU A 65 6.31 1.26 0.17
N TYR A 66 6.23 2.57 0.40
CA TYR A 66 5.14 3.37 -0.13
C TYR A 66 5.10 3.34 -1.66
N GLY A 67 6.26 3.48 -2.32
CA GLY A 67 6.36 3.44 -3.78
C GLY A 67 5.87 2.13 -4.37
N PHE A 68 6.20 1.01 -3.74
CA PHE A 68 5.71 -0.32 -4.12
C PHE A 68 4.19 -0.42 -3.97
N ALA A 69 3.65 -0.09 -2.78
CA ALA A 69 2.22 -0.18 -2.51
C ALA A 69 1.42 0.75 -3.43
N ARG A 70 1.87 1.99 -3.60
CA ARG A 70 1.19 2.97 -4.45
C ARG A 70 1.19 2.59 -5.93
N TYR A 71 2.27 2.00 -6.42
CA TYR A 71 2.33 1.56 -7.82
C TYR A 71 1.35 0.42 -8.11
N ALA A 72 1.22 -0.55 -7.19
CA ALA A 72 0.22 -1.60 -7.30
C ALA A 72 -1.21 -1.05 -7.26
N ASP A 73 -1.48 -0.15 -6.32
CA ASP A 73 -2.76 0.54 -6.14
C ASP A 73 -3.16 1.35 -7.40
N GLU A 74 -2.22 2.09 -8.01
CA GLU A 74 -2.49 2.81 -9.26
C GLU A 74 -2.88 1.91 -10.43
N ILE A 75 -2.32 0.69 -10.52
CA ILE A 75 -2.72 -0.28 -11.54
C ILE A 75 -4.19 -0.67 -11.36
N VAL A 76 -4.63 -0.86 -10.11
CA VAL A 76 -5.99 -1.29 -9.76
C VAL A 76 -6.98 -0.13 -9.93
N ASP A 77 -6.66 1.04 -9.38
CA ASP A 77 -7.60 2.14 -9.17
C ASP A 77 -7.62 3.20 -10.28
N ASP A 78 -6.75 3.10 -11.30
CA ASP A 78 -6.75 4.09 -12.41
C ASP A 78 -8.04 3.96 -13.26
N LEU A 79 -9.06 4.73 -12.85
CA LEU A 79 -10.34 4.83 -13.55
C LEU A 79 -10.23 5.54 -14.92
N ALA A 80 -9.17 6.31 -15.13
CA ALA A 80 -8.91 7.00 -16.40
C ALA A 80 -8.17 6.08 -17.40
N SER A 81 -7.73 4.91 -16.95
CA SER A 81 -7.06 3.92 -17.80
C SER A 81 -8.03 3.38 -18.85
N SER A 82 -7.55 3.28 -20.08
CA SER A 82 -8.26 2.58 -21.17
C SER A 82 -8.15 1.04 -21.08
N LEU A 83 -7.49 0.53 -20.02
CA LEU A 83 -7.29 -0.90 -19.82
C LEU A 83 -8.56 -1.56 -19.29
N SER A 84 -8.87 -2.76 -19.80
CA SER A 84 -9.90 -3.60 -19.19
C SER A 84 -9.42 -4.17 -17.85
N GLU A 85 -10.36 -4.61 -17.00
CA GLU A 85 -10.02 -5.26 -15.72
C GLU A 85 -9.10 -6.49 -15.94
N GLN A 86 -9.31 -7.25 -17.01
CA GLN A 86 -8.41 -8.34 -17.37
C GLN A 86 -6.99 -7.87 -17.69
N GLN A 87 -6.84 -6.76 -18.42
CA GLN A 87 -5.54 -6.19 -18.74
C GLN A 87 -4.83 -5.64 -17.49
N LYS A 88 -5.58 -5.06 -16.56
CA LYS A 88 -5.06 -4.63 -15.25
C LYS A 88 -4.61 -5.85 -14.44
N ALA A 89 -5.41 -6.91 -14.39
CA ALA A 89 -5.07 -8.16 -13.70
C ALA A 89 -3.80 -8.81 -14.28
N ASP A 90 -3.69 -8.88 -15.62
CA ASP A 90 -2.52 -9.40 -16.29
C ASP A 90 -1.27 -8.54 -16.05
N TRP A 91 -1.43 -7.23 -15.98
CA TRP A 91 -0.32 -6.32 -15.68
C TRP A 91 0.12 -6.47 -14.23
N LEU A 92 -0.81 -6.36 -13.27
CA LEU A 92 -0.51 -6.53 -11.85
C LEU A 92 0.12 -7.91 -11.57
N GLY A 93 -0.39 -8.97 -12.24
CA GLY A 93 0.16 -10.31 -12.15
C GLY A 93 1.62 -10.35 -12.58
N ARG A 94 1.92 -9.94 -13.82
CA ARG A 94 3.29 -9.97 -14.35
C ARG A 94 4.25 -9.09 -13.57
N TRP A 95 3.83 -7.89 -13.19
CA TRP A 95 4.67 -6.99 -12.41
C TRP A 95 4.93 -7.54 -11.01
N GLY A 96 3.90 -8.03 -10.34
CA GLY A 96 4.02 -8.61 -9.00
C GLY A 96 4.92 -9.85 -8.99
N ASP A 97 4.74 -10.76 -9.96
CA ASP A 97 5.58 -11.96 -10.08
C ASP A 97 7.05 -11.59 -10.36
N SER A 98 7.28 -10.54 -11.18
CA SER A 98 8.64 -10.03 -11.43
C SER A 98 9.25 -9.45 -10.16
N VAL A 99 8.52 -8.65 -9.39
CA VAL A 99 9.02 -8.06 -8.14
C VAL A 99 9.34 -9.14 -7.10
N LEU A 100 8.50 -10.17 -6.96
CA LEU A 100 8.77 -11.29 -6.04
C LEU A 100 10.02 -12.07 -6.47
N ALA A 101 10.19 -12.31 -7.78
CA ALA A 101 11.40 -12.94 -8.31
C ALA A 101 12.65 -12.08 -8.05
N ASP A 102 12.55 -10.75 -8.21
CA ASP A 102 13.62 -9.81 -7.96
C ASP A 102 14.01 -9.79 -6.47
N ILE A 103 13.04 -9.88 -5.56
CA ILE A 103 13.28 -10.02 -4.11
C ILE A 103 14.05 -11.31 -3.84
N ALA A 104 13.65 -12.44 -4.45
CA ALA A 104 14.30 -13.73 -4.25
C ALA A 104 15.76 -13.76 -4.76
N VAL A 105 16.04 -13.03 -5.86
CA VAL A 105 17.39 -12.90 -6.43
C VAL A 105 18.23 -11.84 -5.70
N GLY A 106 17.59 -10.89 -5.02
CA GLY A 106 18.25 -9.77 -4.35
C GLY A 106 18.65 -8.62 -5.27
N HIS A 107 18.08 -8.56 -6.49
CA HIS A 107 18.36 -7.53 -7.50
C HIS A 107 17.13 -7.24 -8.35
N SER A 108 16.96 -5.97 -8.77
CA SER A 108 15.89 -5.54 -9.67
C SER A 108 16.37 -4.49 -10.67
N ASP A 109 15.93 -4.62 -11.91
CA ASP A 109 16.10 -3.60 -12.96
C ASP A 109 14.93 -2.61 -13.00
N ASP A 110 13.78 -2.96 -12.38
CA ASP A 110 12.65 -2.05 -12.23
C ASP A 110 12.99 -0.90 -11.25
N PRO A 111 12.72 0.37 -11.61
CA PRO A 111 13.10 1.51 -10.75
C PRO A 111 12.43 1.51 -9.38
N ILE A 112 11.21 0.96 -9.23
CA ILE A 112 10.53 0.83 -7.93
C ILE A 112 11.01 -0.44 -7.24
N GLY A 113 11.08 -1.54 -7.98
CA GLY A 113 11.56 -2.83 -7.51
C GLY A 113 12.97 -2.75 -6.92
N ARG A 114 13.88 -1.97 -7.52
CA ARG A 114 15.25 -1.79 -7.01
C ARG A 114 15.27 -1.17 -5.61
N ALA A 115 14.52 -0.10 -5.37
CA ALA A 115 14.44 0.51 -4.05
C ALA A 115 13.78 -0.44 -3.03
N LEU A 116 12.77 -1.21 -3.47
CA LEU A 116 12.14 -2.22 -2.64
C LEU A 116 13.10 -3.35 -2.27
N VAL A 117 13.81 -3.93 -3.24
CA VAL A 117 14.77 -5.03 -3.01
C VAL A 117 15.90 -4.59 -2.08
N ASP A 118 16.43 -3.36 -2.26
CA ASP A 118 17.41 -2.77 -1.33
C ASP A 118 16.83 -2.69 0.10
N THR A 119 15.57 -2.28 0.23
CA THR A 119 14.84 -2.20 1.51
C THR A 119 14.67 -3.58 2.14
N VAL A 120 14.18 -4.56 1.37
CA VAL A 120 13.96 -5.94 1.83
C VAL A 120 15.27 -6.56 2.31
N ASN A 121 16.34 -6.42 1.52
CA ASN A 121 17.67 -6.94 1.86
C ASN A 121 18.23 -6.26 3.12
N ARG A 122 18.08 -4.96 3.25
CA ARG A 122 18.60 -4.20 4.41
C ARG A 122 17.91 -4.54 5.72
N TRP A 123 16.60 -4.75 5.68
CA TRP A 123 15.76 -4.92 6.87
C TRP A 123 15.26 -6.36 7.05
N GLN A 124 15.64 -7.27 6.15
CA GLN A 124 15.27 -8.69 6.18
C GLN A 124 13.74 -8.86 6.31
N ILE A 125 12.98 -8.10 5.52
CA ILE A 125 11.52 -8.15 5.54
C ILE A 125 11.07 -9.44 4.86
N PRO A 126 10.22 -10.27 5.50
CA PRO A 126 9.73 -11.52 4.91
C PRO A 126 8.97 -11.30 3.60
N VAL A 127 9.27 -12.11 2.58
CA VAL A 127 8.66 -12.00 1.24
C VAL A 127 7.16 -12.26 1.28
N GLU A 128 6.70 -13.08 2.21
CA GLU A 128 5.29 -13.44 2.41
C GLU A 128 4.38 -12.22 2.62
N HIS A 129 4.93 -11.13 3.16
CA HIS A 129 4.16 -9.89 3.34
C HIS A 129 3.88 -9.19 1.99
N PHE A 130 4.78 -9.31 1.03
CA PHE A 130 4.58 -8.77 -0.32
C PHE A 130 3.66 -9.67 -1.14
N GLU A 131 3.75 -10.99 -0.98
CA GLU A 131 2.83 -11.96 -1.60
C GLU A 131 1.39 -11.71 -1.14
N ALA A 132 1.17 -11.57 0.17
CA ALA A 132 -0.14 -11.30 0.74
C ALA A 132 -0.72 -9.95 0.27
N PHE A 133 0.13 -8.90 0.18
CA PHE A 133 -0.29 -7.61 -0.35
C PHE A 133 -0.74 -7.71 -1.81
N LEU A 134 0.07 -8.33 -2.67
CA LEU A 134 -0.25 -8.51 -4.09
C LEU A 134 -1.50 -9.37 -4.28
N HIS A 135 -1.72 -10.36 -3.41
CA HIS A 135 -2.95 -11.15 -3.40
C HIS A 135 -4.18 -10.25 -3.16
N SER A 136 -4.15 -9.40 -2.14
CA SER A 136 -5.25 -8.47 -1.86
C SER A 136 -5.49 -7.46 -2.99
N MET A 137 -4.44 -6.97 -3.63
CA MET A 137 -4.58 -6.10 -4.82
C MET A 137 -5.24 -6.84 -6.00
N ARG A 138 -4.98 -8.13 -6.17
CA ARG A 138 -5.69 -8.95 -7.17
C ARG A 138 -7.16 -9.16 -6.80
N MET A 139 -7.50 -9.30 -5.51
CA MET A 139 -8.90 -9.40 -5.04
C MET A 139 -9.70 -8.17 -5.43
N ASP A 140 -9.13 -6.96 -5.33
CA ASP A 140 -9.81 -5.71 -5.71
C ASP A 140 -10.26 -5.64 -7.18
N LEU A 141 -9.66 -6.46 -8.05
CA LEU A 141 -10.07 -6.53 -9.46
C LEU A 141 -11.27 -7.45 -9.70
N THR A 142 -11.62 -8.32 -8.74
CA THR A 142 -12.63 -9.38 -8.95
C THR A 142 -13.67 -9.49 -7.85
N VAL A 143 -13.32 -9.10 -6.61
CA VAL A 143 -14.21 -9.21 -5.44
C VAL A 143 -14.86 -7.86 -5.18
N THR A 144 -16.20 -7.84 -5.20
CA THR A 144 -16.97 -6.61 -4.99
C THR A 144 -17.72 -6.58 -3.67
N GLU A 145 -17.79 -7.70 -2.96
CA GLU A 145 -18.44 -7.82 -1.66
C GLU A 145 -17.91 -9.04 -0.90
N TYR A 146 -18.07 -9.04 0.41
CA TYR A 146 -17.60 -10.08 1.31
C TYR A 146 -18.79 -10.66 2.10
N ALA A 147 -18.96 -11.98 2.07
CA ALA A 147 -20.08 -12.64 2.75
C ALA A 147 -19.93 -12.57 4.28
N THR A 148 -18.72 -12.80 4.78
CA THR A 148 -18.38 -12.86 6.20
C THR A 148 -17.23 -11.94 6.55
N PHE A 149 -17.03 -11.70 7.85
CA PHE A 149 -15.85 -11.00 8.34
C PHE A 149 -14.55 -11.77 8.04
N ASP A 150 -14.58 -13.10 8.10
CA ASP A 150 -13.38 -13.91 7.79
C ASP A 150 -12.97 -13.78 6.32
N ASP A 151 -13.93 -13.68 5.39
CA ASP A 151 -13.66 -13.40 3.97
C ASP A 151 -13.02 -12.02 3.81
N LEU A 152 -13.58 -11.00 4.47
CA LEU A 152 -13.01 -9.65 4.47
C LEU A 152 -11.63 -9.63 5.11
N TYR A 153 -11.42 -10.35 6.21
CA TYR A 153 -10.15 -10.38 6.91
C TYR A 153 -9.00 -10.87 6.01
N THR A 154 -9.26 -11.81 5.11
CA THR A 154 -8.27 -12.25 4.11
C THR A 154 -7.76 -11.08 3.27
N TYR A 155 -8.67 -10.21 2.83
CA TYR A 155 -8.33 -8.99 2.10
C TYR A 155 -7.60 -7.97 3.00
N VAL A 156 -8.13 -7.70 4.20
CA VAL A 156 -7.58 -6.72 5.16
C VAL A 156 -6.19 -7.11 5.60
N TYR A 157 -5.92 -8.40 5.79
CA TYR A 157 -4.60 -8.87 6.14
C TYR A 157 -3.55 -8.45 5.11
N GLY A 158 -3.81 -8.68 3.84
CA GLY A 158 -2.86 -8.32 2.78
C GLY A 158 -2.85 -6.82 2.45
N SER A 159 -4.00 -6.14 2.48
CA SER A 159 -4.06 -4.72 2.11
C SER A 159 -3.59 -3.77 3.22
N ALA A 160 -3.61 -4.19 4.50
CA ALA A 160 -3.30 -3.31 5.63
C ALA A 160 -2.40 -3.94 6.71
N ALA A 161 -2.70 -5.14 7.22
CA ALA A 161 -1.93 -5.73 8.31
C ALA A 161 -0.46 -5.95 7.92
N VAL A 162 -0.19 -6.50 6.72
CA VAL A 162 1.18 -6.73 6.24
C VAL A 162 1.94 -5.42 5.97
N ILE A 163 1.27 -4.30 5.70
CA ILE A 163 1.92 -2.98 5.59
C ILE A 163 2.55 -2.61 6.93
N GLY A 164 1.82 -2.85 8.04
CA GLY A 164 2.35 -2.71 9.39
C GLY A 164 3.56 -3.63 9.62
N LEU A 165 3.44 -4.90 9.27
CA LEU A 165 4.51 -5.89 9.41
C LEU A 165 5.77 -5.54 8.60
N GLN A 166 5.63 -4.98 7.40
CA GLN A 166 6.75 -4.48 6.60
C GLN A 166 7.47 -3.30 7.26
N MET A 167 6.73 -2.47 7.99
CA MET A 167 7.27 -1.29 8.69
C MET A 167 8.04 -1.64 9.97
N VAL A 168 7.62 -2.69 10.70
CA VAL A 168 8.17 -3.02 12.02
C VAL A 168 9.70 -3.17 12.01
N PRO A 169 10.34 -3.92 11.09
CA PRO A 169 11.80 -4.05 11.07
C PRO A 169 12.52 -2.71 10.88
N ILE A 170 11.97 -1.82 10.04
CA ILE A 170 12.53 -0.48 9.79
C ILE A 170 12.48 0.38 11.07
N LEU A 171 11.44 0.20 11.87
CA LEU A 171 11.27 0.95 13.13
C LEU A 171 12.21 0.43 14.23
N GLU A 172 12.79 -0.77 14.08
CA GLU A 172 13.68 -1.41 15.07
C GLU A 172 12.98 -1.55 16.43
N PRO A 173 11.98 -2.45 16.52
CA PRO A 173 11.17 -2.60 17.72
C PRO A 173 12.01 -3.06 18.91
N LEU A 174 11.55 -2.73 20.12
CA LEU A 174 12.22 -3.13 21.35
C LEU A 174 12.00 -4.62 21.68
N ASP A 175 10.87 -5.17 21.22
CA ASP A 175 10.52 -6.58 21.39
C ASP A 175 9.54 -7.05 20.30
N ASP A 176 9.30 -8.36 20.25
CA ASP A 176 8.46 -8.99 19.24
C ASP A 176 6.96 -8.70 19.41
N ALA A 177 6.52 -8.14 20.53
CA ALA A 177 5.12 -7.74 20.73
C ALA A 177 4.70 -6.62 19.80
N ALA A 178 5.66 -5.93 19.16
CA ALA A 178 5.39 -4.93 18.14
C ALA A 178 4.72 -5.53 16.89
N TYR A 179 5.01 -6.79 16.54
CA TYR A 179 4.44 -7.41 15.33
C TYR A 179 2.92 -7.62 15.43
N PRO A 180 2.37 -8.32 16.44
CA PRO A 180 0.92 -8.44 16.57
C PRO A 180 0.23 -7.08 16.74
N ALA A 181 0.83 -6.14 17.48
CA ALA A 181 0.29 -4.79 17.62
C ALA A 181 0.23 -4.03 16.26
N ALA A 182 1.21 -4.24 15.38
CA ALA A 182 1.20 -3.66 14.03
C ALA A 182 0.10 -4.26 13.15
N VAL A 183 -0.16 -5.57 13.28
CA VAL A 183 -1.29 -6.24 12.62
C VAL A 183 -2.60 -5.62 13.06
N ASP A 184 -2.84 -5.56 14.38
CA ASP A 184 -4.07 -5.02 14.96
C ASP A 184 -4.30 -3.57 14.54
N LEU A 185 -3.25 -2.74 14.54
CA LEU A 185 -3.31 -1.35 14.11
C LEU A 185 -3.64 -1.23 12.60
N GLY A 186 -3.03 -2.06 11.77
CA GLY A 186 -3.32 -2.10 10.34
C GLY A 186 -4.78 -2.46 10.06
N VAL A 187 -5.27 -3.52 10.71
CA VAL A 187 -6.67 -3.94 10.62
C VAL A 187 -7.61 -2.83 11.09
N ALA A 188 -7.35 -2.23 12.26
CA ALA A 188 -8.19 -1.16 12.80
C ALA A 188 -8.28 0.05 11.86
N PHE A 189 -7.16 0.47 11.27
CA PHE A 189 -7.16 1.58 10.31
C PHE A 189 -7.92 1.24 9.03
N GLN A 190 -7.82 0.00 8.54
CA GLN A 190 -8.53 -0.39 7.34
C GLN A 190 -10.03 -0.48 7.56
N LEU A 191 -10.48 -1.02 8.70
CA LEU A 191 -11.89 -1.02 9.07
C LEU A 191 -12.43 0.42 9.24
N ALA A 192 -11.64 1.33 9.83
CA ALA A 192 -12.01 2.74 9.91
C ALA A 192 -12.12 3.40 8.53
N ASN A 193 -11.24 3.03 7.58
CA ASN A 193 -11.33 3.51 6.20
C ASN A 193 -12.63 3.03 5.54
N PHE A 194 -12.98 1.74 5.64
CA PHE A 194 -14.21 1.22 5.06
C PHE A 194 -15.48 1.88 5.61
N THR A 195 -15.50 2.21 6.90
CA THR A 195 -16.64 2.93 7.48
C THR A 195 -16.71 4.39 7.03
N ARG A 196 -15.58 5.03 6.78
CA ARG A 196 -15.51 6.41 6.27
C ARG A 196 -15.90 6.49 4.79
N ASP A 197 -15.41 5.52 4.00
CA ASP A 197 -15.39 5.63 2.54
C ASP A 197 -16.54 4.87 1.85
N VAL A 198 -17.57 4.39 2.61
CA VAL A 198 -18.72 3.62 2.08
C VAL A 198 -19.32 4.24 0.81
N GLY A 199 -19.43 5.59 0.77
CA GLY A 199 -19.98 6.29 -0.40
C GLY A 199 -19.11 6.19 -1.64
N GLU A 200 -17.79 6.31 -1.49
CA GLU A 200 -16.81 6.20 -2.58
C GLU A 200 -16.67 4.75 -3.05
N ASP A 201 -16.72 3.79 -2.12
CA ASP A 201 -16.65 2.37 -2.45
C ASP A 201 -17.87 1.92 -3.25
N LEU A 202 -19.05 2.42 -2.90
CA LEU A 202 -20.28 2.20 -3.70
C LEU A 202 -20.17 2.80 -5.11
N ASP A 203 -19.53 3.95 -5.28
CA ASP A 203 -19.29 4.54 -6.62
C ASP A 203 -18.37 3.64 -7.48
N ARG A 204 -17.49 2.88 -6.83
CA ARG A 204 -16.63 1.87 -7.46
C ARG A 204 -17.30 0.49 -7.58
N GLY A 205 -18.55 0.36 -7.13
CA GLY A 205 -19.30 -0.89 -7.13
C GLY A 205 -18.88 -1.88 -6.05
N ARG A 206 -18.16 -1.44 -5.00
CA ARG A 206 -17.61 -2.27 -3.92
C ARG A 206 -18.35 -2.06 -2.61
N VAL A 207 -18.46 -3.13 -1.81
CA VAL A 207 -18.96 -3.10 -0.42
C VAL A 207 -18.01 -3.90 0.46
N TYR A 208 -17.24 -3.20 1.31
CA TYR A 208 -16.30 -3.83 2.23
C TYR A 208 -16.92 -4.17 3.60
N LEU A 209 -18.16 -3.71 3.88
CA LEU A 209 -18.87 -4.13 5.08
C LEU A 209 -19.39 -5.57 4.87
N PRO A 210 -19.08 -6.54 5.78
CA PRO A 210 -19.53 -7.91 5.63
C PRO A 210 -21.06 -8.01 5.51
N LEU A 211 -21.54 -8.81 4.56
CA LEU A 211 -22.99 -8.96 4.34
C LEU A 211 -23.68 -9.56 5.56
N GLU A 212 -23.02 -10.45 6.31
CA GLU A 212 -23.54 -11.01 7.55
C GLU A 212 -23.78 -9.93 8.62
N ASP A 213 -22.88 -8.94 8.73
CA ASP A 213 -23.02 -7.83 9.67
C ASP A 213 -24.16 -6.89 9.23
N LEU A 214 -24.24 -6.57 7.96
CA LEU A 214 -25.39 -5.80 7.45
C LEU A 214 -26.72 -6.49 7.78
N GLN A 215 -26.80 -7.82 7.60
CA GLN A 215 -28.02 -8.59 7.90
C GLN A 215 -28.38 -8.56 9.39
N ARG A 216 -27.40 -8.53 10.30
CA ARG A 216 -27.65 -8.40 11.76
C ARG A 216 -28.37 -7.11 12.12
N PHE A 217 -28.17 -6.04 11.36
CA PHE A 217 -28.87 -4.76 11.50
C PHE A 217 -30.09 -4.63 10.57
N GLY A 218 -30.50 -5.70 9.90
CA GLY A 218 -31.63 -5.71 8.95
C GLY A 218 -31.34 -4.96 7.65
N LEU A 219 -30.05 -4.76 7.33
CA LEU A 219 -29.58 -4.07 6.13
C LEU A 219 -29.16 -5.06 5.04
N THR A 220 -29.13 -4.56 3.82
CA THR A 220 -28.59 -5.25 2.64
C THR A 220 -27.76 -4.27 1.84
N ARG A 221 -26.97 -4.76 0.87
CA ARG A 221 -26.30 -3.92 -0.11
C ARG A 221 -27.24 -2.89 -0.74
N ALA A 222 -28.44 -3.30 -1.13
CA ALA A 222 -29.44 -2.39 -1.73
C ALA A 222 -29.82 -1.22 -0.80
N HIS A 223 -29.83 -1.42 0.52
CA HIS A 223 -30.04 -0.32 1.47
C HIS A 223 -28.89 0.70 1.44
N LEU A 224 -27.63 0.24 1.38
CA LEU A 224 -26.46 1.13 1.26
C LEU A 224 -26.49 1.92 -0.06
N GLU A 225 -26.91 1.29 -1.15
CA GLU A 225 -27.02 1.92 -2.48
C GLU A 225 -28.07 3.06 -2.51
N THR A 226 -29.05 3.06 -1.60
CA THR A 226 -29.97 4.22 -1.46
C THR A 226 -29.28 5.46 -0.90
N ARG A 227 -28.12 5.32 -0.25
CA ARG A 227 -27.36 6.39 0.43
C ARG A 227 -28.16 7.13 1.51
N GLN A 228 -29.23 6.51 2.01
CA GLN A 228 -30.03 7.06 3.11
C GLN A 228 -29.44 6.63 4.44
N VAL A 229 -29.09 7.60 5.28
CA VAL A 229 -28.58 7.36 6.63
C VAL A 229 -29.77 7.17 7.57
N THR A 230 -30.19 5.94 7.75
CA THR A 230 -31.20 5.53 8.74
C THR A 230 -30.53 5.22 10.08
N ASP A 231 -31.32 5.04 11.16
CA ASP A 231 -30.78 4.64 12.46
C ASP A 231 -30.08 3.28 12.36
N ALA A 232 -30.64 2.33 11.60
CA ALA A 232 -30.03 1.02 11.36
C ALA A 232 -28.67 1.10 10.61
N VAL A 233 -28.39 2.18 9.88
CA VAL A 233 -27.08 2.41 9.23
C VAL A 233 -26.08 3.07 10.20
N ARG A 234 -26.58 3.72 11.25
CA ARG A 234 -25.72 4.39 12.26
C ARG A 234 -25.25 3.44 13.35
N ASP A 235 -26.08 2.44 13.68
CA ASP A 235 -25.82 1.41 14.70
C ASP A 235 -24.81 0.36 14.22
#